data_e5678dca0208e482ba048874f2dfeed7
#
_entry.id   e5678dca0208e482ba048874f2dfeed7
#
_cell.length_a   1.000
_cell.length_b   1.000
_cell.length_c   1.000
_cell.angle_alpha   90.00
_cell.angle_beta   90.00
_cell.angle_gamma   90.00
#
_symmetry.space_group_name_H-M   'P 1'
#
loop_
_entity.id
_entity.type
_entity.pdbx_description
1 polymer ?
#
loop_
_entity_poly.entity_id
_entity_poly.type
_entity_poly.pdbx_seq_one_letter_code
_entity_poly.pdbx_strand_id
1 'polypeptide(L)'
;ILTTDKPWEKRLSEAYMKVLNLSGVQYEVFTVTMDNLQDLQDKCRPELSQEERYKFNRMAATADSERARKQVREAQRARAAVAEPPYHSVLLALDARDAGLVRSRLPLRTSVWATSTTNPGDPKTSSSASALAFDLNHVVFAECPFILRYDNESFEAKFQTALPYSMPAKRLFALGLDAYQVAEDWAHGRKAFEISGETGQLTVHRDLSAQVVRTPASFEIRSGELVDTAVDSEVPDETAAEGEVEPNMEAPEPIEPEVPQEDDTTQNSNI
;
A
#
# COMPACT_ATOMS: atom_id res chain seq x y z
N ILE A 1 -11.48 2.63 13.77
CA ILE A 1 -11.49 3.99 13.22
C ILE A 1 -10.81 4.92 14.22
N LEU A 2 -9.85 5.71 13.77
CA LEU A 2 -9.16 6.72 14.58
C LEU A 2 -9.60 8.11 14.15
N THR A 3 -10.01 8.94 15.10
CA THR A 3 -10.52 10.31 14.89
C THR A 3 -10.09 11.22 16.05
N THR A 4 -10.22 12.53 15.90
CA THR A 4 -10.08 13.49 17.01
C THR A 4 -11.40 14.18 17.32
N ASP A 5 -11.37 15.20 18.17
CA ASP A 5 -12.55 16.01 18.48
C ASP A 5 -12.91 17.07 17.42
N LYS A 6 -12.11 17.20 16.34
CA LYS A 6 -12.38 18.14 15.25
C LYS A 6 -13.72 17.81 14.55
N PRO A 7 -14.59 18.80 14.32
CA PRO A 7 -15.93 18.52 13.77
C PRO A 7 -15.94 17.82 12.41
N TRP A 8 -14.98 18.10 11.54
CA TRP A 8 -14.91 17.46 10.22
C TRP A 8 -14.40 16.03 10.30
N GLU A 9 -13.47 15.71 11.22
CA GLU A 9 -12.97 14.35 11.45
C GLU A 9 -14.05 13.45 12.04
N LYS A 10 -14.87 13.98 12.95
CA LYS A 10 -16.06 13.28 13.45
C LYS A 10 -17.04 12.95 12.33
N ARG A 11 -17.34 13.89 11.43
CA ARG A 11 -18.21 13.61 10.26
C ARG A 11 -17.62 12.57 9.33
N LEU A 12 -16.30 12.57 9.13
CA LEU A 12 -15.62 11.54 8.33
C LEU A 12 -15.68 10.18 9.01
N SER A 13 -15.45 10.12 10.32
CA SER A 13 -15.59 8.90 11.12
C SER A 13 -17.03 8.35 11.05
N GLU A 14 -18.05 9.21 11.14
CA GLU A 14 -19.46 8.82 10.96
C GLU A 14 -19.74 8.25 9.57
N ALA A 15 -19.12 8.81 8.52
CA ALA A 15 -19.22 8.27 7.17
C ALA A 15 -18.60 6.86 7.07
N TYR A 16 -17.44 6.64 7.66
CA TYR A 16 -16.85 5.29 7.76
C TYR A 16 -17.77 4.31 8.50
N MET A 17 -18.28 4.70 9.67
CA MET A 17 -19.20 3.88 10.45
C MET A 17 -20.43 3.48 9.65
N LYS A 18 -21.00 4.39 8.88
CA LYS A 18 -22.16 4.11 8.03
C LYS A 18 -21.85 3.04 6.97
N VAL A 19 -20.71 3.13 6.30
CA VAL A 19 -20.30 2.16 5.29
C VAL A 19 -20.00 0.80 5.90
N LEU A 20 -19.26 0.75 7.01
CA LEU A 20 -18.92 -0.50 7.69
C LEU A 20 -20.17 -1.22 8.23
N ASN A 21 -21.13 -0.47 8.79
CA ASN A 21 -22.41 -1.02 9.23
C ASN A 21 -23.19 -1.65 8.07
N LEU A 22 -23.24 -0.99 6.90
CA LEU A 22 -23.88 -1.54 5.71
C LEU A 22 -23.20 -2.80 5.20
N SER A 23 -21.89 -2.91 5.39
CA SER A 23 -21.08 -4.06 4.99
C SER A 23 -21.02 -5.17 6.05
N GLY A 24 -21.64 -4.98 7.22
CA GLY A 24 -21.61 -5.95 8.32
C GLY A 24 -20.22 -6.13 8.98
N VAL A 25 -19.32 -5.19 8.78
CA VAL A 25 -17.96 -5.23 9.34
C VAL A 25 -17.98 -4.71 10.77
N GLN A 26 -17.39 -5.46 11.70
CA GLN A 26 -17.23 -5.01 13.09
C GLN A 26 -16.09 -3.99 13.17
N TYR A 27 -16.31 -2.94 13.94
CA TYR A 27 -15.32 -1.88 14.13
C TYR A 27 -15.39 -1.31 15.55
N GLU A 28 -14.30 -0.64 15.93
CA GLU A 28 -14.25 0.22 17.11
C GLU A 28 -13.83 1.63 16.69
N VAL A 29 -14.29 2.62 17.45
CA VAL A 29 -13.88 4.02 17.26
C VAL A 29 -13.04 4.44 18.46
N PHE A 30 -11.88 5.04 18.17
CA PHE A 30 -10.98 5.56 19.18
C PHE A 30 -10.73 7.05 18.91
N THR A 31 -11.08 7.88 19.88
CA THR A 31 -10.80 9.32 19.80
C THR A 31 -9.40 9.57 20.32
N VAL A 32 -8.52 10.01 19.43
CA VAL A 32 -7.10 10.26 19.72
C VAL A 32 -6.94 11.63 20.37
N THR A 33 -6.15 11.67 21.43
CA THR A 33 -5.66 12.87 22.11
C THR A 33 -4.16 12.71 22.39
N MET A 34 -3.47 13.80 22.70
CA MET A 34 -2.04 13.72 23.05
C MET A 34 -1.80 12.86 24.30
N ASP A 35 -2.75 12.79 25.20
CA ASP A 35 -2.62 12.12 26.49
C ASP A 35 -2.87 10.60 26.38
N ASN A 36 -3.61 10.14 25.32
CA ASN A 36 -3.99 8.73 25.19
C ASN A 36 -3.26 7.97 24.07
N LEU A 37 -2.20 8.53 23.50
CA LEU A 37 -1.40 7.85 22.46
C LEU A 37 -0.78 6.55 22.94
N GLN A 38 -0.44 6.45 24.22
CA GLN A 38 0.07 5.21 24.81
C GLN A 38 -1.02 4.13 24.89
N ASP A 39 -2.22 4.51 25.28
CA ASP A 39 -3.37 3.59 25.33
C ASP A 39 -3.71 3.05 23.94
N LEU A 40 -3.63 3.90 22.91
CA LEU A 40 -3.77 3.49 21.52
C LEU A 40 -2.71 2.46 21.14
N GLN A 41 -1.45 2.72 21.46
CA GLN A 41 -0.35 1.81 21.18
C GLN A 41 -0.55 0.45 21.87
N ASP A 42 -0.95 0.45 23.13
CA ASP A 42 -1.20 -0.77 23.88
C ASP A 42 -2.40 -1.54 23.32
N LYS A 43 -3.45 -0.83 22.91
CA LYS A 43 -4.65 -1.41 22.27
C LYS A 43 -4.36 -2.06 20.93
N CYS A 44 -3.46 -1.49 20.13
CA CYS A 44 -3.08 -2.00 18.83
C CYS A 44 -1.92 -2.99 18.85
N ARG A 45 -1.31 -3.22 20.00
CA ARG A 45 -0.14 -4.08 20.15
C ARG A 45 -0.50 -5.53 19.84
N PRO A 46 0.27 -6.21 18.96
CA PRO A 46 0.14 -7.64 18.76
C PRO A 46 0.44 -8.38 20.08
N GLU A 47 -0.45 -9.26 20.48
CA GLU A 47 -0.27 -10.05 21.68
C GLU A 47 0.01 -11.51 21.35
N LEU A 48 0.92 -12.10 22.11
CA LEU A 48 1.13 -13.54 22.07
C LEU A 48 -0.10 -14.27 22.60
N SER A 49 -0.43 -15.42 22.02
CA SER A 49 -1.47 -16.30 22.54
C SER A 49 -1.16 -16.72 24.00
N GLN A 50 -2.19 -17.13 24.74
CA GLN A 50 -2.00 -17.59 26.12
C GLN A 50 -1.01 -18.76 26.21
N GLU A 51 -1.05 -19.68 25.23
CA GLU A 51 -0.13 -20.81 25.14
C GLU A 51 1.32 -20.37 24.92
N GLU A 52 1.54 -19.41 24.01
CA GLU A 52 2.88 -18.86 23.77
C GLU A 52 3.41 -18.11 24.99
N ARG A 53 2.57 -17.30 25.64
CA ARG A 53 2.94 -16.61 26.90
C ARG A 53 3.32 -17.63 27.97
N TYR A 54 2.54 -18.68 28.15
CA TYR A 54 2.83 -19.74 29.10
C TYR A 54 4.15 -20.45 28.79
N LYS A 55 4.40 -20.77 27.49
CA LYS A 55 5.65 -21.37 27.03
C LYS A 55 6.87 -20.49 27.36
N PHE A 56 6.82 -19.19 27.02
CA PHE A 56 7.91 -18.28 27.32
C PHE A 56 8.12 -18.07 28.81
N ASN A 57 7.06 -17.96 29.58
CA ASN A 57 7.16 -17.85 31.06
C ASN A 57 7.81 -19.08 31.65
N ARG A 58 7.45 -20.28 31.21
CA ARG A 58 8.08 -21.53 31.64
C ARG A 58 9.56 -21.56 31.24
N MET A 59 9.91 -21.19 30.02
CA MET A 59 11.32 -21.12 29.59
C MET A 59 12.12 -20.12 30.42
N ALA A 60 11.55 -18.98 30.77
CA ALA A 60 12.20 -18.00 31.64
C ALA A 60 12.38 -18.48 33.09
N ALA A 61 11.41 -19.24 33.59
CA ALA A 61 11.47 -19.82 34.94
C ALA A 61 12.52 -20.94 35.07
N THR A 62 12.75 -21.70 34.00
CA THR A 62 13.74 -22.80 33.95
C THR A 62 15.12 -22.35 33.48
N ALA A 63 15.31 -21.07 33.15
CA ALA A 63 16.61 -20.55 32.71
C ALA A 63 17.60 -20.40 33.87
N ASP A 64 18.72 -21.10 33.78
CA ASP A 64 19.74 -21.23 34.84
C ASP A 64 20.64 -19.99 34.98
N SER A 65 20.63 -19.08 33.99
CA SER A 65 21.50 -17.91 34.00
C SER A 65 20.75 -16.64 33.52
N GLU A 66 21.27 -15.49 33.93
CA GLU A 66 20.75 -14.20 33.50
C GLU A 66 20.85 -14.03 32.00
N ARG A 67 21.90 -14.56 31.38
CA ARG A 67 22.08 -14.58 29.91
C ARG A 67 20.98 -15.38 29.22
N ALA A 68 20.63 -16.56 29.75
CA ALA A 68 19.54 -17.37 29.21
C ALA A 68 18.19 -16.68 29.36
N ARG A 69 17.92 -16.05 30.51
CA ARG A 69 16.70 -15.24 30.70
C ARG A 69 16.60 -14.06 29.75
N LYS A 70 17.72 -13.40 29.43
CA LYS A 70 17.77 -12.32 28.43
C LYS A 70 17.43 -12.85 27.04
N GLN A 71 18.00 -13.98 26.63
CA GLN A 71 17.70 -14.62 25.35
C GLN A 71 16.22 -15.02 25.22
N VAL A 72 15.62 -15.57 26.28
CA VAL A 72 14.17 -15.89 26.28
C VAL A 72 13.33 -14.62 26.10
N ARG A 73 13.67 -13.53 26.78
CA ARG A 73 12.96 -12.24 26.61
C ARG A 73 13.12 -11.67 25.20
N GLU A 74 14.31 -11.79 24.62
CA GLU A 74 14.55 -11.35 23.22
C GLU A 74 13.75 -12.20 22.22
N ALA A 75 13.74 -13.53 22.41
CA ALA A 75 12.93 -14.43 21.59
C ALA A 75 11.41 -14.16 21.74
N GLN A 76 10.95 -13.87 22.95
CA GLN A 76 9.55 -13.48 23.21
C GLN A 76 9.20 -12.18 22.49
N ARG A 77 10.07 -11.15 22.54
CA ARG A 77 9.88 -9.88 21.82
C ARG A 77 9.88 -10.08 20.32
N ALA A 78 10.81 -10.88 19.79
CA ALA A 78 10.87 -11.19 18.36
C ALA A 78 9.60 -11.91 17.89
N ARG A 79 9.09 -12.86 18.68
CA ARG A 79 7.85 -13.57 18.35
C ARG A 79 6.62 -12.64 18.44
N ALA A 80 6.55 -11.77 19.45
CA ALA A 80 5.48 -10.79 19.55
C ALA A 80 5.46 -9.80 18.37
N ALA A 81 6.63 -9.42 17.86
CA ALA A 81 6.75 -8.52 16.73
C ALA A 81 6.17 -9.10 15.42
N VAL A 82 6.07 -10.43 15.30
CA VAL A 82 5.49 -11.14 14.15
C VAL A 82 4.09 -11.69 14.42
N ALA A 83 3.54 -11.49 15.61
CA ALA A 83 2.18 -11.88 15.94
C ALA A 83 1.17 -11.03 15.15
N GLU A 84 0.00 -11.59 14.89
CA GLU A 84 -1.06 -10.84 14.22
C GLU A 84 -1.55 -9.68 15.09
N PRO A 85 -1.73 -8.49 14.49
CA PRO A 85 -2.30 -7.36 15.20
C PRO A 85 -3.78 -7.64 15.54
N PRO A 86 -4.31 -7.06 16.62
CA PRO A 86 -5.71 -7.27 17.04
C PRO A 86 -6.72 -6.68 16.04
N TYR A 87 -6.26 -5.75 15.19
CA TYR A 87 -7.06 -5.15 14.12
C TYR A 87 -6.40 -5.44 12.77
N HIS A 88 -7.16 -5.95 11.81
CA HIS A 88 -6.69 -6.19 10.44
C HIS A 88 -6.39 -4.88 9.71
N SER A 89 -7.22 -3.86 9.96
CA SER A 89 -7.09 -2.57 9.31
C SER A 89 -7.45 -1.43 10.25
N VAL A 90 -6.81 -0.29 10.04
CA VAL A 90 -7.10 0.96 10.75
C VAL A 90 -7.51 2.02 9.73
N LEU A 91 -8.67 2.63 9.93
CA LEU A 91 -9.17 3.75 9.12
C LEU A 91 -8.87 5.06 9.85
N LEU A 92 -8.14 5.95 9.19
CA LEU A 92 -7.78 7.26 9.72
C LEU A 92 -8.80 8.31 9.25
N ALA A 93 -9.54 8.87 10.18
CA ALA A 93 -10.34 10.08 9.98
C ALA A 93 -9.57 11.27 10.57
N LEU A 94 -8.38 11.54 10.04
CA LEU A 94 -7.38 12.46 10.58
C LEU A 94 -6.76 13.32 9.46
N ASP A 95 -6.27 14.52 9.83
CA ASP A 95 -5.36 15.24 8.93
C ASP A 95 -3.95 14.61 8.91
N ALA A 96 -3.09 15.08 8.00
CA ALA A 96 -1.75 14.53 7.82
C ALA A 96 -0.89 14.58 9.10
N ARG A 97 -1.02 15.64 9.89
CA ARG A 97 -0.23 15.84 11.11
C ARG A 97 -0.63 14.86 12.22
N ASP A 98 -1.92 14.77 12.50
CA ASP A 98 -2.43 13.88 13.53
C ASP A 98 -2.27 12.41 13.11
N ALA A 99 -2.42 12.13 11.82
CA ALA A 99 -2.18 10.81 11.24
C ALA A 99 -0.72 10.36 11.38
N GLY A 100 0.26 11.26 11.16
CA GLY A 100 1.69 10.96 11.35
C GLY A 100 2.01 10.60 12.80
N LEU A 101 1.47 11.35 13.77
CA LEU A 101 1.62 11.05 15.19
C LEU A 101 1.08 9.66 15.55
N VAL A 102 -0.07 9.32 15.00
CA VAL A 102 -0.74 8.04 15.26
C VAL A 102 -0.03 6.89 14.54
N ARG A 103 0.40 7.08 13.27
CA ARG A 103 1.04 6.03 12.47
C ARG A 103 2.25 5.42 13.17
N SER A 104 3.05 6.24 13.85
CA SER A 104 4.22 5.78 14.61
C SER A 104 3.88 4.86 15.79
N ARG A 105 2.63 4.83 16.23
CA ARG A 105 2.12 4.00 17.35
C ARG A 105 1.47 2.71 16.88
N LEU A 106 1.17 2.60 15.58
CA LEU A 106 0.55 1.42 15.01
C LEU A 106 1.60 0.38 14.60
N PRO A 107 1.30 -0.92 14.72
CA PRO A 107 2.18 -1.97 14.21
C PRO A 107 2.40 -1.84 12.70
N LEU A 108 3.62 -2.16 12.23
CA LEU A 108 3.96 -2.07 10.80
C LEU A 108 3.09 -2.98 9.90
N ARG A 109 2.63 -4.11 10.44
CA ARG A 109 1.79 -5.08 9.72
C ARG A 109 0.31 -4.71 9.65
N THR A 110 -0.13 -3.69 10.39
CA THR A 110 -1.51 -3.24 10.33
C THR A 110 -1.71 -2.42 9.05
N SER A 111 -2.66 -2.80 8.22
CA SER A 111 -3.07 -2.03 7.05
C SER A 111 -3.70 -0.72 7.50
N VAL A 112 -3.19 0.41 7.04
CA VAL A 112 -3.67 1.74 7.43
C VAL A 112 -4.23 2.45 6.22
N TRP A 113 -5.49 2.84 6.31
CA TRP A 113 -6.24 3.49 5.23
C TRP A 113 -6.72 4.87 5.66
N ALA A 114 -6.68 5.79 4.73
CA ALA A 114 -7.09 7.17 4.96
C ALA A 114 -7.81 7.77 3.75
N THR A 115 -8.26 9.01 3.89
CA THR A 115 -8.76 9.82 2.76
C THR A 115 -7.69 10.81 2.32
N SER A 116 -7.97 11.52 1.25
CA SER A 116 -7.11 12.58 0.70
C SER A 116 -6.75 13.69 1.71
N THR A 117 -7.51 13.84 2.81
CA THR A 117 -7.19 14.80 3.88
C THR A 117 -5.91 14.49 4.62
N THR A 118 -5.48 13.23 4.58
CA THR A 118 -4.22 12.75 5.18
C THR A 118 -3.00 12.96 4.26
N ASN A 119 -3.22 13.33 2.99
CA ASN A 119 -2.13 13.61 2.06
C ASN A 119 -1.34 14.86 2.51
N PRO A 120 -0.04 14.74 2.85
CA PRO A 120 0.77 15.86 3.34
C PRO A 120 1.12 16.89 2.26
N GLY A 121 0.86 16.59 0.98
CA GLY A 121 1.32 17.36 -0.17
C GLY A 121 2.59 16.79 -0.78
N ASP A 122 3.16 17.53 -1.74
CA ASP A 122 4.37 17.11 -2.44
C ASP A 122 5.61 17.28 -1.53
N PRO A 123 6.31 16.18 -1.20
CA PRO A 123 7.53 16.23 -0.38
C PRO A 123 8.67 17.09 -0.98
N LYS A 124 8.67 17.27 -2.30
CA LYS A 124 9.70 18.06 -3.01
C LYS A 124 9.48 19.56 -2.85
N THR A 125 8.28 20.00 -2.53
CA THR A 125 7.93 21.44 -2.45
C THR A 125 7.99 22.00 -1.03
N SER A 126 8.02 21.15 -0.01
CA SER A 126 7.98 21.59 1.39
C SER A 126 8.68 20.59 2.32
N SER A 127 9.58 21.11 3.16
CA SER A 127 10.25 20.30 4.19
C SER A 127 9.27 19.70 5.20
N SER A 128 8.18 20.40 5.50
CA SER A 128 7.14 19.87 6.40
C SER A 128 6.37 18.72 5.74
N ALA A 129 6.05 18.83 4.44
CA ALA A 129 5.43 17.74 3.70
C ALA A 129 6.36 16.53 3.61
N SER A 130 7.65 16.75 3.39
CA SER A 130 8.66 15.69 3.37
C SER A 130 8.74 14.95 4.71
N ALA A 131 8.81 15.66 5.84
CA ALA A 131 8.83 15.05 7.16
C ALA A 131 7.56 14.23 7.43
N LEU A 132 6.38 14.81 7.15
CA LEU A 132 5.10 14.10 7.31
C LEU A 132 4.96 12.89 6.39
N ALA A 133 5.51 12.93 5.18
CA ALA A 133 5.51 11.77 4.29
C ALA A 133 6.32 10.59 4.88
N PHE A 134 7.43 10.84 5.57
CA PHE A 134 8.13 9.76 6.29
C PHE A 134 7.32 9.22 7.47
N ASP A 135 6.66 10.09 8.23
CA ASP A 135 5.81 9.67 9.37
C ASP A 135 4.60 8.84 8.91
N LEU A 136 4.10 9.10 7.69
CA LEU A 136 2.96 8.40 7.09
C LEU A 136 3.34 7.19 6.24
N ASN A 137 4.54 6.67 6.37
CA ASN A 137 5.00 5.52 5.60
C ASN A 137 4.04 4.32 5.74
N HIS A 138 3.70 3.69 4.62
CA HIS A 138 2.71 2.61 4.48
C HIS A 138 1.27 3.00 4.84
N VAL A 139 0.89 4.26 4.71
CA VAL A 139 -0.50 4.68 4.73
C VAL A 139 -1.04 4.72 3.31
N VAL A 140 -2.15 4.02 3.08
CA VAL A 140 -2.87 4.03 1.80
C VAL A 140 -4.04 5.01 1.89
N PHE A 141 -4.21 5.84 0.88
CA PHE A 141 -5.32 6.78 0.84
C PHE A 141 -5.86 7.02 -0.57
N ALA A 142 -7.14 7.35 -0.65
CA ALA A 142 -7.80 7.73 -1.89
C ALA A 142 -7.45 9.18 -2.25
N GLU A 143 -6.98 9.41 -3.48
CA GLU A 143 -6.60 10.73 -3.97
C GLU A 143 -6.95 10.91 -5.46
N CYS A 144 -6.91 12.14 -5.94
CA CYS A 144 -7.05 12.47 -7.34
C CYS A 144 -5.79 12.10 -8.11
N PRO A 145 -5.85 11.34 -9.21
CA PRO A 145 -4.70 11.04 -10.09
C PRO A 145 -3.95 12.29 -10.55
N PHE A 146 -4.67 13.41 -10.70
CA PHE A 146 -4.12 14.73 -11.03
C PHE A 146 -2.89 15.11 -10.17
N ILE A 147 -2.89 14.73 -8.89
CA ILE A 147 -1.84 15.11 -7.93
C ILE A 147 -0.48 14.53 -8.31
N LEU A 148 -0.44 13.30 -8.86
CA LEU A 148 0.79 12.65 -9.35
C LEU A 148 1.08 12.93 -10.82
N ARG A 149 0.05 13.26 -11.59
CA ARG A 149 0.16 13.41 -13.05
C ARG A 149 0.90 14.66 -13.47
N TYR A 150 0.80 15.73 -12.68
CA TYR A 150 1.34 17.04 -13.04
C TYR A 150 2.29 17.59 -11.99
N ASP A 151 3.51 17.87 -12.41
CA ASP A 151 4.40 18.82 -11.77
C ASP A 151 4.19 20.25 -12.32
N ASN A 152 4.96 21.22 -11.84
CA ASN A 152 4.81 22.61 -12.28
C ASN A 152 5.07 22.78 -13.78
N GLU A 153 6.08 22.11 -14.31
CA GLU A 153 6.53 22.25 -15.70
C GLU A 153 5.51 21.63 -16.68
N SER A 154 5.12 20.40 -16.46
CA SER A 154 4.15 19.68 -17.29
C SER A 154 2.76 20.33 -17.24
N PHE A 155 2.37 20.86 -16.08
CA PHE A 155 1.12 21.59 -15.93
C PHE A 155 1.13 22.91 -16.71
N GLU A 156 2.17 23.72 -16.56
CA GLU A 156 2.30 25.00 -17.27
C GLU A 156 2.37 24.78 -18.80
N ALA A 157 3.09 23.76 -19.23
CA ALA A 157 3.15 23.40 -20.65
C ALA A 157 1.77 23.03 -21.23
N LYS A 158 0.93 22.31 -20.47
CA LYS A 158 -0.39 21.86 -20.92
C LYS A 158 -1.46 22.95 -20.82
N PHE A 159 -1.50 23.67 -19.70
CA PHE A 159 -2.62 24.57 -19.37
C PHE A 159 -2.26 26.05 -19.52
N GLN A 160 -1.02 26.38 -19.81
CA GLN A 160 -0.51 27.77 -19.98
C GLN A 160 -0.81 28.67 -18.75
N THR A 161 -0.81 28.07 -17.58
CA THR A 161 -1.04 28.75 -16.29
C THR A 161 -0.28 28.03 -15.20
N ALA A 162 -0.06 28.70 -14.07
CA ALA A 162 0.66 28.11 -12.95
C ALA A 162 -0.18 27.01 -12.25
N LEU A 163 0.49 25.95 -11.82
CA LEU A 163 -0.13 24.88 -11.03
C LEU A 163 -0.72 25.47 -9.73
N PRO A 164 -1.97 25.14 -9.36
CA PRO A 164 -2.56 25.59 -8.12
C PRO A 164 -1.70 25.26 -6.90
N TYR A 165 -1.47 26.23 -6.04
CA TYR A 165 -0.52 26.11 -4.94
C TYR A 165 -0.97 25.12 -3.85
N SER A 166 -2.25 25.13 -3.48
CA SER A 166 -2.76 24.31 -2.37
C SER A 166 -3.39 23.00 -2.84
N MET A 167 -3.30 21.95 -2.02
CA MET A 167 -3.95 20.67 -2.30
C MET A 167 -5.46 20.79 -2.57
N PRO A 168 -6.24 21.56 -1.80
CA PRO A 168 -7.65 21.78 -2.12
C PRO A 168 -7.87 22.44 -3.49
N ALA A 169 -7.03 23.41 -3.86
CA ALA A 169 -7.14 24.09 -5.16
C ALA A 169 -6.78 23.13 -6.31
N LYS A 170 -5.78 22.27 -6.16
CA LYS A 170 -5.44 21.22 -7.14
C LYS A 170 -6.62 20.28 -7.36
N ARG A 171 -7.25 19.81 -6.29
CA ARG A 171 -8.44 18.92 -6.36
C ARG A 171 -9.64 19.60 -7.02
N LEU A 172 -9.87 20.90 -6.72
CA LEU A 172 -10.93 21.67 -7.37
C LEU A 172 -10.66 21.89 -8.86
N PHE A 173 -9.41 22.12 -9.24
CA PHE A 173 -9.02 22.22 -10.64
C PHE A 173 -9.27 20.89 -11.39
N ALA A 174 -8.85 19.78 -10.82
CA ALA A 174 -9.11 18.44 -11.35
C ALA A 174 -10.61 18.18 -11.51
N LEU A 175 -11.42 18.54 -10.51
CA LEU A 175 -12.87 18.43 -10.59
C LEU A 175 -13.46 19.29 -11.72
N GLY A 176 -12.93 20.49 -11.93
CA GLY A 176 -13.36 21.39 -13.02
C GLY A 176 -13.09 20.79 -14.40
N LEU A 177 -11.93 20.15 -14.59
CA LEU A 177 -11.60 19.46 -15.84
C LEU A 177 -12.55 18.29 -16.12
N ASP A 178 -12.81 17.47 -15.12
CA ASP A 178 -13.75 16.35 -15.24
C ASP A 178 -15.18 16.80 -15.49
N ALA A 179 -15.63 17.85 -14.78
CA ALA A 179 -16.95 18.42 -14.98
C ALA A 179 -17.14 18.98 -16.40
N TYR A 180 -16.10 19.62 -16.94
CA TYR A 180 -16.11 20.10 -18.33
C TYR A 180 -16.26 18.93 -19.31
N GLN A 181 -15.46 17.86 -19.14
CA GLN A 181 -15.50 16.70 -20.02
C GLN A 181 -16.84 15.96 -19.96
N VAL A 182 -17.42 15.79 -18.76
CA VAL A 182 -18.78 15.24 -18.60
C VAL A 182 -19.81 16.09 -19.31
N ALA A 183 -19.73 17.43 -19.18
CA ALA A 183 -20.66 18.35 -19.84
C ALA A 183 -20.55 18.30 -21.37
N GLU A 184 -19.32 18.19 -21.88
CA GLU A 184 -19.04 18.05 -23.33
C GLU A 184 -19.66 16.77 -23.88
N ASP A 185 -19.41 15.62 -23.23
CA ASP A 185 -19.98 14.33 -23.65
C ASP A 185 -21.53 14.34 -23.59
N TRP A 186 -22.11 14.98 -22.59
CA TRP A 186 -23.55 15.17 -22.52
C TRP A 186 -24.11 16.05 -23.65
N ALA A 187 -23.39 17.12 -24.01
CA ALA A 187 -23.79 18.00 -25.12
C ALA A 187 -23.76 17.25 -26.45
N HIS A 188 -22.85 16.30 -26.63
CA HIS A 188 -22.80 15.40 -27.79
C HIS A 188 -23.84 14.26 -27.76
N GLY A 189 -24.74 14.24 -26.78
CA GLY A 189 -25.84 13.29 -26.67
C GLY A 189 -25.46 11.91 -26.13
N ARG A 190 -24.26 11.73 -25.57
CA ARG A 190 -23.87 10.47 -24.93
C ARG A 190 -24.69 10.27 -23.67
N LYS A 191 -25.31 9.10 -23.53
CA LYS A 191 -26.20 8.78 -22.39
C LYS A 191 -25.51 7.95 -21.31
N ALA A 192 -24.59 7.08 -21.72
CA ALA A 192 -23.78 6.27 -20.82
C ALA A 192 -22.33 6.27 -21.34
N PHE A 193 -21.38 6.56 -20.46
CA PHE A 193 -19.96 6.62 -20.82
C PHE A 193 -19.07 6.54 -19.56
N GLU A 194 -17.81 6.19 -19.79
CA GLU A 194 -16.77 6.19 -18.80
C GLU A 194 -15.66 7.16 -19.19
N ILE A 195 -15.07 7.82 -18.20
CA ILE A 195 -13.97 8.77 -18.36
C ILE A 195 -12.87 8.39 -17.39
N SER A 196 -11.65 8.22 -17.91
CA SER A 196 -10.45 8.21 -17.08
C SER A 196 -10.08 9.64 -16.71
N GLY A 197 -10.74 10.17 -15.69
CA GLY A 197 -10.70 11.58 -15.31
C GLY A 197 -9.49 11.96 -14.48
N GLU A 198 -9.42 13.24 -14.19
CA GLU A 198 -8.37 13.83 -13.34
C GLU A 198 -8.64 13.61 -11.84
N THR A 199 -9.90 13.31 -11.48
CA THR A 199 -10.28 12.96 -10.10
C THR A 199 -10.40 11.46 -9.85
N GLY A 200 -10.28 10.63 -10.88
CA GLY A 200 -10.43 9.18 -10.85
C GLY A 200 -11.24 8.66 -12.03
N GLN A 201 -11.63 7.40 -11.98
CA GLN A 201 -12.51 6.81 -12.97
C GLN A 201 -13.94 7.29 -12.76
N LEU A 202 -14.54 7.87 -13.78
CA LEU A 202 -15.91 8.38 -13.76
C LEU A 202 -16.81 7.48 -14.59
N THR A 203 -17.95 7.09 -14.03
CA THR A 203 -19.01 6.35 -14.73
C THR A 203 -20.29 7.19 -14.72
N VAL A 204 -20.84 7.43 -15.89
CA VAL A 204 -22.01 8.27 -16.10
C VAL A 204 -23.11 7.47 -16.78
N HIS A 205 -24.31 7.47 -16.18
CA HIS A 205 -25.51 6.83 -16.75
C HIS A 205 -26.69 7.81 -16.64
N ARG A 206 -26.83 8.68 -17.62
CA ARG A 206 -27.82 9.78 -17.60
C ARG A 206 -29.26 9.26 -17.48
N ASP A 207 -29.59 8.15 -18.10
CA ASP A 207 -30.93 7.57 -18.08
C ASP A 207 -31.28 6.86 -16.76
N LEU A 208 -30.26 6.48 -15.97
CA LEU A 208 -30.44 5.74 -14.72
C LEU A 208 -30.31 6.65 -13.49
N SER A 209 -29.43 7.65 -13.56
CA SER A 209 -29.14 8.54 -12.44
C SER A 209 -28.58 9.85 -12.94
N ALA A 210 -28.94 10.94 -12.23
CA ALA A 210 -28.26 12.23 -12.40
C ALA A 210 -26.88 12.28 -11.73
N GLN A 211 -26.46 11.20 -11.06
CA GLN A 211 -25.19 11.14 -10.34
C GLN A 211 -24.09 10.60 -11.23
N VAL A 212 -22.93 11.22 -11.14
CA VAL A 212 -21.66 10.70 -11.66
C VAL A 212 -21.02 9.85 -10.56
N VAL A 213 -20.82 8.56 -10.83
CA VAL A 213 -20.11 7.69 -9.93
C VAL A 213 -18.62 7.89 -10.16
N ARG A 214 -17.87 8.13 -9.09
CA ARG A 214 -16.43 8.33 -9.14
C ARG A 214 -15.71 7.29 -8.30
N THR A 215 -14.73 6.62 -8.89
CA THR A 215 -13.78 5.75 -8.21
C THR A 215 -12.44 6.48 -8.18
N PRO A 216 -11.98 6.96 -7.01
CA PRO A 216 -10.69 7.63 -6.90
C PRO A 216 -9.55 6.61 -7.10
N ALA A 217 -8.35 7.10 -7.40
CA ALA A 217 -7.16 6.28 -7.35
C ALA A 217 -6.69 6.07 -5.90
N SER A 218 -5.97 4.99 -5.67
CA SER A 218 -5.37 4.66 -4.37
C SER A 218 -3.87 4.87 -4.43
N PHE A 219 -3.34 5.58 -3.45
CA PHE A 219 -1.92 5.87 -3.31
C PHE A 219 -1.41 5.39 -1.98
N GLU A 220 -0.16 4.96 -1.96
CA GLU A 220 0.57 4.61 -0.74
C GLU A 220 1.79 5.52 -0.61
N ILE A 221 2.12 5.91 0.61
CA ILE A 221 3.39 6.56 0.89
C ILE A 221 4.44 5.49 1.18
N ARG A 222 5.48 5.41 0.34
CA ARG A 222 6.63 4.52 0.50
C ARG A 222 7.92 5.32 0.54
N SER A 223 8.66 5.18 1.62
CA SER A 223 9.94 5.90 1.81
C SER A 223 9.84 7.42 1.59
N GLY A 224 8.70 8.02 1.93
CA GLY A 224 8.45 9.44 1.77
C GLY A 224 7.97 9.87 0.38
N GLU A 225 7.73 8.94 -0.55
CA GLU A 225 7.18 9.21 -1.88
C GLU A 225 5.76 8.65 -2.02
N LEU A 226 4.96 9.31 -2.86
CA LEU A 226 3.64 8.80 -3.24
C LEU A 226 3.77 7.82 -4.39
N VAL A 227 3.21 6.63 -4.21
CA VAL A 227 3.19 5.55 -5.20
C VAL A 227 1.74 5.18 -5.50
N ASP A 228 1.41 5.06 -6.77
CA ASP A 228 0.10 4.55 -7.21
C ASP A 228 0.02 3.05 -6.97
N THR A 229 -0.95 2.61 -6.18
CA THR A 229 -1.10 1.18 -5.84
C THR A 229 -1.61 0.34 -7.01
N ALA A 230 -2.23 0.95 -8.03
CA ALA A 230 -2.70 0.23 -9.21
C ALA A 230 -1.53 -0.24 -10.09
N VAL A 231 -0.46 0.55 -10.18
CA VAL A 231 0.73 0.22 -10.99
C VAL A 231 1.50 -0.93 -10.39
N ASP A 232 1.53 -1.05 -9.06
CA ASP A 232 2.25 -2.12 -8.36
C ASP A 232 1.57 -3.49 -8.47
N SER A 233 0.26 -3.51 -8.70
CA SER A 233 -0.49 -4.77 -8.88
C SER A 233 -0.31 -5.38 -10.27
N GLU A 234 0.25 -4.63 -11.23
CA GLU A 234 0.54 -5.10 -12.58
C GLU A 234 1.97 -5.63 -12.75
N VAL A 235 2.84 -5.46 -11.75
CA VAL A 235 4.17 -6.10 -11.76
C VAL A 235 3.97 -7.57 -11.38
N PRO A 236 4.19 -8.53 -12.28
CA PRO A 236 4.15 -9.95 -11.92
C PRO A 236 5.19 -10.17 -10.82
N ASP A 237 4.81 -10.90 -9.79
CA ASP A 237 5.72 -11.35 -8.75
C ASP A 237 6.76 -12.28 -9.39
N GLU A 238 7.88 -11.72 -9.85
CA GLU A 238 8.99 -12.50 -10.44
C GLU A 238 9.60 -13.49 -9.44
N THR A 239 9.22 -13.44 -8.17
CA THR A 239 9.64 -14.41 -7.15
C THR A 239 8.82 -15.70 -7.12
N ALA A 240 7.69 -15.76 -7.85
CA ALA A 240 6.88 -16.99 -7.95
C ALA A 240 7.35 -17.95 -9.07
N ALA A 241 8.34 -17.59 -9.87
CA ALA A 241 8.82 -18.37 -11.02
C ALA A 241 10.09 -19.23 -10.75
N GLU A 242 10.59 -19.27 -9.52
CA GLU A 242 11.69 -20.19 -9.16
C GLU A 242 11.18 -21.37 -8.34
N GLY A 243 10.55 -22.34 -8.99
CA GLY A 243 10.08 -23.52 -8.26
C GLY A 243 9.50 -24.68 -9.07
N GLU A 244 9.72 -24.77 -10.35
CA GLU A 244 9.53 -26.04 -11.08
C GLU A 244 10.71 -26.30 -12.02
N VAL A 245 11.81 -26.77 -11.44
CA VAL A 245 12.82 -27.52 -12.20
C VAL A 245 12.28 -28.94 -12.29
N GLU A 246 11.61 -29.27 -13.37
CA GLU A 246 11.41 -30.68 -13.75
C GLU A 246 12.79 -31.34 -13.90
N PRO A 247 13.05 -32.50 -13.29
CA PRO A 247 14.26 -33.23 -13.55
C PRO A 247 14.19 -33.76 -14.97
N ASN A 248 14.95 -33.15 -15.87
CA ASN A 248 15.21 -33.69 -17.21
C ASN A 248 15.92 -35.04 -17.05
N MET A 249 15.17 -36.15 -17.07
CA MET A 249 15.69 -37.48 -17.21
C MET A 249 15.96 -37.72 -18.70
N GLU A 250 17.05 -37.20 -19.21
CA GLU A 250 17.63 -37.68 -20.44
C GLU A 250 18.15 -39.12 -20.19
N ALA A 251 17.50 -40.06 -20.83
CA ALA A 251 17.96 -41.47 -20.87
C ALA A 251 19.32 -41.53 -21.56
N PRO A 252 20.31 -42.31 -21.03
CA PRO A 252 21.59 -42.44 -21.67
C PRO A 252 21.46 -43.14 -23.04
N GLU A 253 22.03 -42.54 -24.06
CA GLU A 253 22.13 -43.11 -25.37
C GLU A 253 22.94 -44.42 -25.32
N PRO A 254 22.57 -45.47 -26.12
CA PRO A 254 23.29 -46.73 -26.15
C PRO A 254 24.68 -46.55 -26.80
N ILE A 255 25.71 -47.00 -26.08
CA ILE A 255 27.09 -47.00 -26.53
C ILE A 255 27.16 -48.06 -27.65
N GLU A 256 27.39 -47.64 -28.89
CA GLU A 256 27.81 -48.55 -29.98
C GLU A 256 29.25 -49.05 -29.76
N PRO A 257 29.51 -50.33 -29.99
CA PRO A 257 30.88 -50.89 -29.81
C PRO A 257 31.80 -50.41 -30.92
N GLU A 258 32.96 -49.87 -30.52
CA GLU A 258 34.08 -49.56 -31.40
C GLU A 258 34.58 -50.80 -32.13
N VAL A 259 34.57 -50.72 -33.48
CA VAL A 259 35.24 -51.73 -34.36
C VAL A 259 36.72 -51.36 -34.45
N PRO A 260 37.63 -52.30 -34.20
CA PRO A 260 39.07 -52.04 -34.31
C PRO A 260 39.47 -51.78 -35.78
N GLN A 261 40.14 -50.67 -36.03
CA GLN A 261 40.80 -50.40 -37.31
C GLN A 261 42.13 -51.24 -37.38
N GLU A 262 42.20 -52.05 -38.39
CA GLU A 262 43.43 -52.78 -38.76
C GLU A 262 44.46 -51.77 -39.28
N ASP A 263 45.69 -51.92 -38.73
CA ASP A 263 46.94 -51.34 -39.23
C ASP A 263 47.24 -51.86 -40.62
N ASP A 264 47.27 -51.03 -41.64
CA ASP A 264 47.88 -51.37 -42.91
C ASP A 264 49.14 -50.52 -43.11
N THR A 265 50.26 -51.12 -42.68
CA THR A 265 51.61 -50.69 -43.00
C THR A 265 52.04 -51.28 -44.36
N THR A 266 52.07 -50.45 -45.41
CA THR A 266 52.92 -50.77 -46.56
C THR A 266 53.52 -49.51 -47.16
N GLN A 267 54.78 -49.42 -46.88
CA GLN A 267 55.91 -49.01 -47.74
C GLN A 267 55.53 -48.44 -49.15
N ASN A 268 56.01 -47.32 -49.51
CA ASN A 268 57.07 -47.36 -50.58
C ASN A 268 57.83 -46.03 -50.70
N SER A 269 59.13 -46.25 -50.75
CA SER A 269 60.24 -45.45 -51.23
C SER A 269 59.98 -44.76 -52.58
N ASN A 270 60.68 -43.76 -52.79
CA ASN A 270 61.51 -43.27 -53.88
C ASN A 270 61.23 -41.85 -54.37
N ILE A 271 62.24 -41.18 -54.34
CA ILE A 271 63.05 -40.20 -55.10
C ILE A 271 62.83 -38.78 -54.53
#